data_d03974c0bdf5d7c32a6369de2901f83d
#
_entry.id   d03974c0bdf5d7c32a6369de2901f83d
#
_cell.length_a   1.000
_cell.length_b   1.000
_cell.length_c   1.000
_cell.angle_alpha   90.00
_cell.angle_beta   90.00
_cell.angle_gamma   90.00
#
_symmetry.space_group_name_H-M   'P 1'
#
loop_
_entity.id
_entity.type
_entity.pdbx_description
1 polymer ?
#
loop_
_entity_poly.entity_id
_entity_poly.type
_entity_poly.pdbx_seq_one_letter_code
_entity_poly.pdbx_strand_id
1 'polypeptide(L)'
;MGLAILMLVFAIGVVVGIPVAFAMGLAAASAFWYEGFPMLITFQRATAGVSVFSLLAIPFFVLAGEIMLHGGIAMRLVKLASALVGHLKGGLAMVNIFSSMLFGGISGSAVADISALGSILVPVMKERGYRPDFAVNVTVTSSIAGIVIPPSHNMIIFAVAAGGGISVSKLFLAGVIPGMLMCLSLAIAAYILSIRHNYPSEPFPGWKEVGRTAGDAIPGFMTAVIIVGGTLSGVFTVTESGAFGAIYAILLTTFFYRSLTWQSFITAITGTVRTTSMVMILIAFASSFAYLLALYQVPARLSDALVTISDNPIIILLMINVILLILGMIMDMAALILICTPIFLLIAKGLGMDPTQFGIMMLMNLGLGLCTPPVGTCLFVGCAVGKIKIEEAMKSIWPFYLAILGALILVTYVPAVSLWLPSLF
;
A
#
# COMPACT_ATOMS: atom_id res chain seq x y z
N MET A 1 -28.89 -20.57 -0.08
CA MET A 1 -29.61 -19.27 0.01
C MET A 1 -28.83 -18.25 0.83
N GLY A 2 -28.32 -18.58 2.03
CA GLY A 2 -27.59 -17.63 2.87
C GLY A 2 -26.36 -16.98 2.20
N LEU A 3 -25.57 -17.75 1.42
CA LEU A 3 -24.48 -17.17 0.62
C LEU A 3 -24.99 -16.15 -0.41
N ALA A 4 -26.12 -16.42 -1.06
CA ALA A 4 -26.70 -15.49 -2.03
C ALA A 4 -27.16 -14.18 -1.34
N ILE A 5 -27.74 -14.27 -0.14
CA ILE A 5 -28.11 -13.10 0.67
C ILE A 5 -26.86 -12.31 1.06
N LEU A 6 -25.82 -12.98 1.55
CA LEU A 6 -24.54 -12.36 1.92
C LEU A 6 -23.97 -11.54 0.75
N MET A 7 -23.86 -12.16 -0.42
CA MET A 7 -23.25 -11.51 -1.59
C MET A 7 -24.16 -10.43 -2.19
N LEU A 8 -25.48 -10.63 -2.19
CA LEU A 8 -26.43 -9.68 -2.75
C LEU A 8 -26.54 -8.42 -1.89
N VAL A 9 -26.66 -8.56 -0.56
CA VAL A 9 -26.71 -7.42 0.36
C VAL A 9 -25.42 -6.63 0.32
N PHE A 10 -24.27 -7.33 0.26
CA PHE A 10 -22.96 -6.70 0.10
C PHE A 10 -22.88 -5.90 -1.21
N ALA A 11 -23.22 -6.54 -2.34
CA ALA A 11 -23.16 -5.90 -3.66
C ALA A 11 -24.11 -4.67 -3.74
N ILE A 12 -25.34 -4.80 -3.26
CA ILE A 12 -26.29 -3.67 -3.19
C ILE A 12 -25.72 -2.55 -2.32
N GLY A 13 -25.19 -2.88 -1.13
CA GLY A 13 -24.60 -1.90 -0.23
C GLY A 13 -23.48 -1.09 -0.90
N VAL A 14 -22.57 -1.77 -1.61
CA VAL A 14 -21.48 -1.13 -2.35
C VAL A 14 -22.01 -0.26 -3.50
N VAL A 15 -22.97 -0.75 -4.29
CA VAL A 15 -23.57 -0.01 -5.42
C VAL A 15 -24.34 1.24 -4.95
N VAL A 16 -25.04 1.16 -3.81
CA VAL A 16 -25.74 2.31 -3.21
C VAL A 16 -24.77 3.31 -2.57
N GLY A 17 -23.48 2.97 -2.44
CA GLY A 17 -22.45 3.86 -1.89
C GLY A 17 -22.31 3.77 -0.37
N ILE A 18 -22.79 2.70 0.27
CA ILE A 18 -22.53 2.45 1.69
C ILE A 18 -21.02 2.13 1.85
N PRO A 19 -20.32 2.73 2.82
CA PRO A 19 -18.92 2.39 3.06
C PRO A 19 -18.74 0.89 3.24
N VAL A 20 -17.72 0.31 2.60
CA VAL A 20 -17.51 -1.14 2.47
C VAL A 20 -17.55 -1.87 3.81
N ALA A 21 -16.99 -1.28 4.86
CA ALA A 21 -17.04 -1.84 6.22
C ALA A 21 -18.49 -2.10 6.67
N PHE A 22 -19.36 -1.11 6.54
CA PHE A 22 -20.77 -1.23 6.93
C PHE A 22 -21.55 -2.15 6.00
N ALA A 23 -21.24 -2.15 4.69
CA ALA A 23 -21.84 -3.08 3.74
C ALA A 23 -21.53 -4.53 4.12
N MET A 24 -20.27 -4.85 4.52
CA MET A 24 -19.90 -6.16 5.04
C MET A 24 -20.64 -6.52 6.33
N GLY A 25 -20.73 -5.56 7.26
CA GLY A 25 -21.45 -5.76 8.53
C GLY A 25 -22.94 -6.07 8.32
N LEU A 26 -23.60 -5.29 7.46
CA LEU A 26 -25.01 -5.51 7.12
C LEU A 26 -25.24 -6.85 6.41
N ALA A 27 -24.36 -7.19 5.46
CA ALA A 27 -24.42 -8.44 4.74
C ALA A 27 -24.24 -9.64 5.69
N ALA A 28 -23.26 -9.56 6.59
CA ALA A 28 -23.02 -10.60 7.59
C ALA A 28 -24.21 -10.73 8.55
N ALA A 29 -24.73 -9.63 9.07
CA ALA A 29 -25.91 -9.63 9.96
C ALA A 29 -27.13 -10.24 9.27
N SER A 30 -27.40 -9.85 8.01
CA SER A 30 -28.52 -10.39 7.23
C SER A 30 -28.39 -11.90 6.99
N ALA A 31 -27.18 -12.39 6.70
CA ALA A 31 -26.93 -13.81 6.48
C ALA A 31 -27.04 -14.61 7.79
N PHE A 32 -26.50 -14.12 8.91
CA PHE A 32 -26.66 -14.75 10.22
C PHE A 32 -28.15 -14.85 10.62
N TRP A 33 -28.88 -13.76 10.41
CA TRP A 33 -30.32 -13.74 10.69
C TRP A 33 -31.09 -14.78 9.87
N TYR A 34 -30.79 -14.86 8.58
CA TYR A 34 -31.42 -15.84 7.68
C TYR A 34 -31.15 -17.31 8.09
N GLU A 35 -29.91 -17.61 8.51
CA GLU A 35 -29.51 -18.95 8.95
C GLU A 35 -30.00 -19.29 10.38
N GLY A 36 -30.73 -18.38 11.03
CA GLY A 36 -31.24 -18.56 12.39
C GLY A 36 -30.17 -18.47 13.49
N PHE A 37 -29.01 -17.93 13.18
CA PHE A 37 -27.99 -17.68 14.20
C PHE A 37 -28.34 -16.46 15.06
N PRO A 38 -28.03 -16.48 16.36
CA PRO A 38 -28.16 -15.29 17.20
C PRO A 38 -27.35 -14.11 16.64
N MET A 39 -27.96 -12.92 16.56
CA MET A 39 -27.29 -11.70 16.08
C MET A 39 -26.02 -11.35 16.88
N LEU A 40 -25.94 -11.84 18.12
CA LEU A 40 -24.75 -11.68 18.98
C LEU A 40 -23.48 -12.25 18.32
N ILE A 41 -23.59 -13.26 17.46
CA ILE A 41 -22.45 -13.88 16.77
C ILE A 41 -21.76 -12.84 15.87
N THR A 42 -22.52 -11.95 15.20
CA THR A 42 -21.96 -10.88 14.37
C THR A 42 -21.01 -9.99 15.20
N PHE A 43 -21.45 -9.59 16.38
CA PHE A 43 -20.64 -8.75 17.27
C PHE A 43 -19.47 -9.50 17.91
N GLN A 44 -19.68 -10.78 18.29
CA GLN A 44 -18.61 -11.62 18.82
C GLN A 44 -17.47 -11.80 17.79
N ARG A 45 -17.82 -12.07 16.53
CA ARG A 45 -16.82 -12.20 15.45
C ARG A 45 -16.15 -10.88 15.14
N ALA A 46 -16.90 -9.77 15.12
CA ALA A 46 -16.35 -8.43 14.95
C ALA A 46 -15.34 -8.10 16.07
N THR A 47 -15.72 -8.34 17.33
CA THR A 47 -14.84 -8.11 18.48
C THR A 47 -13.60 -9.00 18.44
N ALA A 48 -13.76 -10.29 18.13
CA ALA A 48 -12.63 -11.21 18.00
C ALA A 48 -11.65 -10.77 16.91
N GLY A 49 -12.16 -10.22 15.78
CA GLY A 49 -11.33 -9.71 14.69
C GLY A 49 -10.43 -8.56 15.10
N VAL A 50 -10.89 -7.65 15.95
CA VAL A 50 -10.09 -6.50 16.40
C VAL A 50 -9.28 -6.79 17.67
N SER A 51 -9.50 -7.90 18.33
CA SER A 51 -8.79 -8.29 19.56
C SER A 51 -7.43 -8.94 19.30
N VAL A 52 -6.87 -8.75 18.12
CA VAL A 52 -5.55 -9.29 17.74
C VAL A 52 -4.46 -8.29 18.11
N PHE A 53 -3.52 -8.71 18.99
CA PHE A 53 -2.46 -7.83 19.52
C PHE A 53 -1.64 -7.12 18.44
N SER A 54 -1.31 -7.80 17.34
CA SER A 54 -0.53 -7.22 16.25
C SER A 54 -1.20 -6.01 15.57
N LEU A 55 -2.52 -5.85 15.70
CA LEU A 55 -3.24 -4.70 15.16
C LEU A 55 -2.90 -3.39 15.88
N LEU A 56 -2.42 -3.46 17.13
CA LEU A 56 -1.95 -2.29 17.87
C LEU A 56 -0.74 -1.61 17.20
N ALA A 57 -0.04 -2.31 16.31
CA ALA A 57 1.05 -1.71 15.53
C ALA A 57 0.52 -0.66 14.51
N ILE A 58 -0.70 -0.85 13.99
CA ILE A 58 -1.28 0.04 12.96
C ILE A 58 -1.35 1.50 13.43
N PRO A 59 -1.96 1.84 14.59
CA PRO A 59 -2.01 3.22 15.07
C PRO A 59 -0.63 3.83 15.25
N PHE A 60 0.36 3.07 15.69
CA PHE A 60 1.72 3.60 15.86
C PHE A 60 2.43 3.84 14.53
N PHE A 61 2.26 2.96 13.55
CA PHE A 61 2.84 3.18 12.21
C PHE A 61 2.19 4.36 11.51
N VAL A 62 0.86 4.46 11.58
CA VAL A 62 0.14 5.61 11.03
C VAL A 62 0.58 6.90 11.71
N LEU A 63 0.71 6.89 13.06
CA LEU A 63 1.18 8.05 13.80
C LEU A 63 2.60 8.46 13.40
N ALA A 64 3.52 7.50 13.28
CA ALA A 64 4.88 7.79 12.82
C ALA A 64 4.86 8.44 11.44
N GLY A 65 4.08 7.91 10.49
CA GLY A 65 3.92 8.45 9.15
C GLY A 65 3.33 9.87 9.13
N GLU A 66 2.25 10.11 9.88
CA GLU A 66 1.60 11.41 10.00
C GLU A 66 2.52 12.48 10.65
N ILE A 67 3.25 12.11 11.71
CA ILE A 67 4.24 13.00 12.35
C ILE A 67 5.35 13.34 11.36
N MET A 68 5.84 12.38 10.60
CA MET A 68 6.90 12.61 9.62
C MET A 68 6.42 13.47 8.45
N LEU A 69 5.16 13.29 8.02
CA LEU A 69 4.53 14.11 7.00
C LEU A 69 4.45 15.57 7.44
N HIS A 70 3.82 15.81 8.58
CA HIS A 70 3.60 17.16 9.11
C HIS A 70 4.85 17.77 9.74
N GLY A 71 5.83 16.96 10.12
CA GLY A 71 7.16 17.35 10.63
C GLY A 71 8.18 17.74 9.55
N GLY A 72 7.77 17.81 8.26
CA GLY A 72 8.61 18.31 7.17
C GLY A 72 9.73 17.36 6.73
N ILE A 73 9.65 16.08 7.06
CA ILE A 73 10.64 15.06 6.64
C ILE A 73 10.51 14.78 5.14
N ALA A 74 9.28 14.75 4.59
CA ALA A 74 9.04 14.57 3.17
C ALA A 74 9.86 15.53 2.30
N MET A 75 9.92 16.83 2.65
CA MET A 75 10.70 17.84 1.93
C MET A 75 12.21 17.55 1.99
N ARG A 76 12.72 17.01 3.10
CA ARG A 76 14.15 16.66 3.24
C ARG A 76 14.50 15.46 2.36
N LEU A 77 13.61 14.48 2.27
CA LEU A 77 13.77 13.33 1.37
C LEU A 77 13.74 13.77 -0.10
N VAL A 78 12.85 14.70 -0.47
CA VAL A 78 12.81 15.28 -1.82
C VAL A 78 14.13 16.02 -2.15
N LYS A 79 14.69 16.79 -1.21
CA LYS A 79 15.99 17.44 -1.41
C LYS A 79 17.12 16.45 -1.61
N LEU A 80 17.15 15.38 -0.82
CA LEU A 80 18.14 14.29 -0.99
C LEU A 80 17.96 13.62 -2.35
N ALA A 81 16.73 13.27 -2.72
CA ALA A 81 16.41 12.67 -4.01
C ALA A 81 16.84 13.59 -5.18
N SER A 82 16.57 14.91 -5.07
CA SER A 82 16.99 15.87 -6.07
C SER A 82 18.52 15.95 -6.21
N ALA A 83 19.25 15.91 -5.10
CA ALA A 83 20.71 15.93 -5.14
C ALA A 83 21.29 14.64 -5.76
N LEU A 84 20.64 13.48 -5.56
CA LEU A 84 21.12 12.18 -6.05
C LEU A 84 20.77 11.92 -7.53
N VAL A 85 19.51 12.18 -7.92
CA VAL A 85 18.98 11.75 -9.23
C VAL A 85 18.45 12.89 -10.10
N GLY A 86 18.41 14.14 -9.60
CA GLY A 86 17.89 15.31 -10.34
C GLY A 86 18.68 15.66 -11.60
N HIS A 87 19.94 15.23 -11.67
CA HIS A 87 20.81 15.45 -12.82
C HIS A 87 20.52 14.54 -14.03
N LEU A 88 19.69 13.51 -13.84
CA LEU A 88 19.30 12.62 -14.91
C LEU A 88 18.31 13.30 -15.88
N LYS A 89 18.18 12.80 -17.12
CA LYS A 89 17.13 13.22 -18.05
C LYS A 89 15.75 12.99 -17.44
N GLY A 90 14.92 14.05 -17.42
CA GLY A 90 13.66 14.01 -16.69
C GLY A 90 13.84 14.00 -15.17
N GLY A 91 14.86 14.72 -14.67
CA GLY A 91 15.33 14.68 -13.30
C GLY A 91 14.23 14.76 -12.25
N LEU A 92 13.21 15.64 -12.43
CA LEU A 92 12.10 15.73 -11.48
C LEU A 92 11.20 14.48 -11.44
N ALA A 93 11.08 13.72 -12.55
CA ALA A 93 10.38 12.45 -12.53
C ALA A 93 11.16 11.38 -11.75
N MET A 94 12.51 11.35 -11.93
CA MET A 94 13.39 10.49 -11.13
C MET A 94 13.34 10.85 -9.64
N VAL A 95 13.35 12.15 -9.33
CA VAL A 95 13.20 12.67 -7.96
C VAL A 95 11.88 12.22 -7.36
N ASN A 96 10.79 12.29 -8.12
CA ASN A 96 9.48 11.85 -7.65
C ASN A 96 9.47 10.36 -7.28
N ILE A 97 9.93 9.48 -8.19
CA ILE A 97 9.98 8.03 -7.96
C ILE A 97 10.90 7.70 -6.78
N PHE A 98 12.10 8.31 -6.73
CA PHE A 98 13.06 8.04 -5.65
C PHE A 98 12.57 8.58 -4.30
N SER A 99 11.90 9.74 -4.30
CA SER A 99 11.28 10.28 -3.09
C SER A 99 10.15 9.39 -2.60
N SER A 100 9.28 8.89 -3.51
CA SER A 100 8.23 7.92 -3.16
C SER A 100 8.81 6.61 -2.63
N MET A 101 9.95 6.15 -3.16
CA MET A 101 10.64 4.97 -2.64
C MET A 101 11.13 5.18 -1.20
N LEU A 102 11.70 6.34 -0.89
CA LEU A 102 12.19 6.68 0.44
C LEU A 102 11.06 6.99 1.42
N PHE A 103 10.09 7.79 0.99
CA PHE A 103 8.97 8.24 1.83
C PHE A 103 7.93 7.15 2.01
N GLY A 104 7.73 6.30 1.00
CA GLY A 104 6.80 5.18 1.04
C GLY A 104 7.09 4.23 2.20
N GLY A 105 8.36 3.89 2.42
CA GLY A 105 8.81 3.12 3.59
C GLY A 105 8.59 3.79 4.94
N ILE A 106 7.97 4.96 4.97
CA ILE A 106 7.69 5.73 6.18
C ILE A 106 6.18 5.94 6.33
N SER A 107 5.49 6.35 5.25
CA SER A 107 4.06 6.65 5.26
C SER A 107 3.18 5.40 5.27
N GLY A 108 3.64 4.33 4.63
CA GLY A 108 2.88 3.09 4.48
C GLY A 108 1.59 3.22 3.65
N SER A 109 1.34 4.37 3.01
CA SER A 109 0.08 4.70 2.32
C SER A 109 0.32 5.43 1.01
N ALA A 110 -0.17 4.87 -0.11
CA ALA A 110 -0.06 5.51 -1.42
C ALA A 110 -0.80 6.85 -1.49
N VAL A 111 -1.98 6.96 -0.88
CA VAL A 111 -2.76 8.21 -0.86
C VAL A 111 -2.03 9.30 -0.08
N ALA A 112 -1.41 8.95 1.05
CA ALA A 112 -0.59 9.89 1.83
C ALA A 112 0.63 10.36 1.03
N ASP A 113 1.29 9.44 0.31
CA ASP A 113 2.43 9.73 -0.56
C ASP A 113 2.05 10.73 -1.67
N ILE A 114 0.96 10.47 -2.39
CA ILE A 114 0.46 11.39 -3.43
C ILE A 114 0.13 12.77 -2.85
N SER A 115 -0.51 12.81 -1.69
CA SER A 115 -0.90 14.06 -1.05
C SER A 115 0.32 14.86 -0.60
N ALA A 116 1.34 14.19 -0.05
CA ALA A 116 2.56 14.82 0.44
C ALA A 116 3.49 15.24 -0.72
N LEU A 117 4.01 14.25 -1.44
CA LEU A 117 5.00 14.48 -2.50
C LEU A 117 4.38 15.11 -3.74
N GLY A 118 3.17 14.68 -4.10
CA GLY A 118 2.46 15.21 -5.27
C GLY A 118 2.15 16.70 -5.14
N SER A 119 1.72 17.16 -3.96
CA SER A 119 1.45 18.59 -3.72
C SER A 119 2.70 19.48 -3.87
N ILE A 120 3.89 18.91 -3.66
CA ILE A 120 5.18 19.59 -3.81
C ILE A 120 5.69 19.46 -5.25
N LEU A 121 5.78 18.22 -5.75
CA LEU A 121 6.49 17.92 -7.00
C LEU A 121 5.68 18.21 -8.26
N VAL A 122 4.36 17.94 -8.25
CA VAL A 122 3.54 18.15 -9.45
C VAL A 122 3.50 19.60 -9.91
N PRO A 123 3.31 20.62 -9.03
CA PRO A 123 3.41 22.03 -9.43
C PRO A 123 4.78 22.37 -10.00
N VAL A 124 5.86 21.95 -9.32
CA VAL A 124 7.25 22.23 -9.76
C VAL A 124 7.54 21.58 -11.11
N MET A 125 7.09 20.34 -11.33
CA MET A 125 7.23 19.68 -12.64
C MET A 125 6.51 20.48 -13.74
N LYS A 126 5.28 20.95 -13.49
CA LYS A 126 4.54 21.79 -14.45
C LYS A 126 5.27 23.10 -14.77
N GLU A 127 5.77 23.80 -13.77
CA GLU A 127 6.56 25.04 -13.94
C GLU A 127 7.83 24.82 -14.75
N ARG A 128 8.42 23.63 -14.67
CA ARG A 128 9.61 23.23 -15.42
C ARG A 128 9.29 22.64 -16.81
N GLY A 129 8.05 22.74 -17.27
CA GLY A 129 7.64 22.35 -18.63
C GLY A 129 7.30 20.88 -18.81
N TYR A 130 7.13 20.12 -17.73
CA TYR A 130 6.58 18.75 -17.82
C TYR A 130 5.07 18.80 -18.11
N ARG A 131 4.62 17.89 -18.94
CA ARG A 131 3.18 17.74 -19.20
C ARG A 131 2.44 17.40 -17.89
N PRO A 132 1.26 18.01 -17.62
CA PRO A 132 0.51 17.78 -16.40
C PRO A 132 0.13 16.31 -16.18
N ASP A 133 -0.30 15.63 -17.25
CA ASP A 133 -0.65 14.21 -17.23
C ASP A 133 0.54 13.31 -16.87
N PHE A 134 1.72 13.61 -17.42
CA PHE A 134 2.96 12.89 -17.09
C PHE A 134 3.34 13.08 -15.62
N ALA A 135 3.31 14.32 -15.11
CA ALA A 135 3.66 14.62 -13.72
C ALA A 135 2.73 13.90 -12.73
N VAL A 136 1.41 13.88 -13.00
CA VAL A 136 0.42 13.17 -12.22
C VAL A 136 0.64 11.67 -12.28
N ASN A 137 0.85 11.10 -13.48
CA ASN A 137 1.00 9.67 -13.66
C ASN A 137 2.26 9.11 -12.98
N VAL A 138 3.39 9.82 -13.04
CA VAL A 138 4.60 9.45 -12.29
C VAL A 138 4.30 9.43 -10.79
N THR A 139 3.66 10.48 -10.26
CA THR A 139 3.34 10.59 -8.84
C THR A 139 2.40 9.49 -8.37
N VAL A 140 1.33 9.23 -9.14
CA VAL A 140 0.32 8.23 -8.80
C VAL A 140 0.91 6.83 -8.82
N THR A 141 1.68 6.50 -9.83
CA THR A 141 2.22 5.14 -9.97
C THR A 141 3.39 4.88 -9.03
N SER A 142 4.24 5.87 -8.75
CA SER A 142 5.34 5.73 -7.79
C SER A 142 4.86 5.60 -6.34
N SER A 143 3.69 6.15 -6.00
CA SER A 143 3.13 6.07 -4.64
C SER A 143 2.82 4.64 -4.18
N ILE A 144 2.67 3.69 -5.11
CA ILE A 144 2.51 2.26 -4.77
C ILE A 144 3.72 1.75 -3.97
N ALA A 145 4.89 2.38 -4.13
CA ALA A 145 6.06 2.07 -3.30
C ALA A 145 5.75 2.11 -1.81
N GLY A 146 4.91 3.06 -1.36
CA GLY A 146 4.48 3.16 0.03
C GLY A 146 3.64 1.99 0.54
N ILE A 147 3.10 1.18 -0.34
CA ILE A 147 2.34 -0.02 0.03
C ILE A 147 3.28 -1.22 0.19
N VAL A 148 4.29 -1.31 -0.67
CA VAL A 148 5.14 -2.51 -0.83
C VAL A 148 6.46 -2.39 -0.07
N ILE A 149 7.03 -1.17 0.06
CA ILE A 149 8.27 -0.95 0.80
C ILE A 149 7.96 -0.83 2.29
N PRO A 150 8.64 -1.60 3.17
CA PRO A 150 8.38 -1.56 4.61
C PRO A 150 8.92 -0.26 5.27
N PRO A 151 8.30 0.14 6.39
CA PRO A 151 7.15 -0.47 7.04
C PRO A 151 5.81 -0.07 6.39
N SER A 152 4.92 -1.05 6.21
CA SER A 152 3.59 -0.83 5.62
C SER A 152 2.50 -1.43 6.51
N HIS A 153 1.49 -0.63 6.87
CA HIS A 153 0.35 -1.11 7.64
C HIS A 153 -0.49 -2.14 6.87
N ASN A 154 -0.48 -2.09 5.54
CA ASN A 154 -1.17 -3.08 4.70
C ASN A 154 -0.56 -4.48 4.83
N MET A 155 0.75 -4.59 5.06
CA MET A 155 1.41 -5.88 5.35
C MET A 155 0.94 -6.47 6.68
N ILE A 156 0.66 -5.63 7.69
CA ILE A 156 0.11 -6.08 8.96
C ILE A 156 -1.33 -6.58 8.78
N ILE A 157 -2.15 -5.82 8.04
CA ILE A 157 -3.53 -6.24 7.71
C ILE A 157 -3.52 -7.58 6.99
N PHE A 158 -2.61 -7.77 6.03
CA PHE A 158 -2.45 -9.06 5.32
C PHE A 158 -2.05 -10.19 6.27
N ALA A 159 -1.06 -9.98 7.15
CA ALA A 159 -0.63 -10.99 8.12
C ALA A 159 -1.76 -11.44 9.04
N VAL A 160 -2.61 -10.51 9.48
CA VAL A 160 -3.79 -10.78 10.29
C VAL A 160 -4.86 -11.52 9.48
N ALA A 161 -5.15 -11.06 8.26
CA ALA A 161 -6.12 -11.69 7.36
C ALA A 161 -5.72 -13.13 6.97
N ALA A 162 -4.42 -13.41 6.94
CA ALA A 162 -3.87 -14.74 6.69
C ALA A 162 -3.96 -15.70 7.91
N GLY A 163 -4.62 -15.29 9.00
CA GLY A 163 -4.81 -16.10 10.19
C GLY A 163 -3.65 -16.13 11.16
N GLY A 164 -2.74 -15.14 11.11
CA GLY A 164 -1.62 -14.98 12.05
C GLY A 164 -0.44 -15.96 11.84
N GLY A 165 -0.50 -16.83 10.84
CA GLY A 165 0.57 -17.80 10.52
C GLY A 165 1.74 -17.20 9.72
N ILE A 166 1.70 -15.92 9.37
CA ILE A 166 2.72 -15.23 8.57
C ILE A 166 3.40 -14.17 9.43
N SER A 167 4.72 -14.23 9.51
CA SER A 167 5.50 -13.23 10.23
C SER A 167 5.50 -11.89 9.49
N VAL A 168 5.12 -10.82 10.19
CA VAL A 168 5.18 -9.44 9.66
C VAL A 168 6.62 -9.06 9.30
N SER A 169 7.61 -9.51 10.10
CA SER A 169 9.04 -9.28 9.81
C SER A 169 9.45 -9.88 8.47
N LYS A 170 9.00 -11.13 8.18
CA LYS A 170 9.25 -11.77 6.88
C LYS A 170 8.59 -11.03 5.74
N LEU A 171 7.36 -10.52 5.93
CA LEU A 171 6.68 -9.69 4.93
C LEU A 171 7.43 -8.38 4.67
N PHE A 172 7.97 -7.75 5.71
CA PHE A 172 8.78 -6.54 5.55
C PHE A 172 10.01 -6.81 4.68
N LEU A 173 10.77 -7.86 5.00
CA LEU A 173 11.93 -8.25 4.17
C LEU A 173 11.51 -8.58 2.73
N ALA A 174 10.42 -9.33 2.57
CA ALA A 174 9.92 -9.76 1.26
C ALA A 174 9.47 -8.59 0.38
N GLY A 175 9.07 -7.45 0.95
CA GLY A 175 8.63 -6.27 0.20
C GLY A 175 9.74 -5.39 -0.32
N VAL A 176 10.97 -5.49 0.24
CA VAL A 176 12.08 -4.58 -0.12
C VAL A 176 12.45 -4.72 -1.59
N ILE A 177 12.82 -5.93 -2.02
CA ILE A 177 13.28 -6.17 -3.40
C ILE A 177 12.16 -5.93 -4.43
N PRO A 178 10.93 -6.45 -4.26
CA PRO A 178 9.81 -6.13 -5.14
C PRO A 178 9.51 -4.63 -5.24
N GLY A 179 9.53 -3.92 -4.12
CA GLY A 179 9.34 -2.47 -4.11
C GLY A 179 10.43 -1.71 -4.86
N MET A 180 11.71 -2.08 -4.67
CA MET A 180 12.83 -1.52 -5.41
C MET A 180 12.75 -1.86 -6.91
N LEU A 181 12.39 -3.10 -7.26
CA LEU A 181 12.21 -3.54 -8.64
C LEU A 181 11.10 -2.74 -9.35
N MET A 182 9.98 -2.53 -8.66
CA MET A 182 8.88 -1.71 -9.16
C MET A 182 9.31 -0.26 -9.38
N CYS A 183 10.00 0.36 -8.43
CA CYS A 183 10.53 1.72 -8.58
C CYS A 183 11.55 1.82 -9.72
N LEU A 184 12.40 0.81 -9.88
CA LEU A 184 13.36 0.75 -10.98
C LEU A 184 12.64 0.65 -12.34
N SER A 185 11.63 -0.20 -12.45
CA SER A 185 10.84 -0.34 -13.69
C SER A 185 10.10 0.96 -14.05
N LEU A 186 9.56 1.65 -13.05
CA LEU A 186 8.94 2.97 -13.23
C LEU A 186 9.98 4.03 -13.63
N ALA A 187 11.17 4.01 -13.03
CA ALA A 187 12.25 4.92 -13.38
C ALA A 187 12.71 4.71 -14.83
N ILE A 188 12.82 3.47 -15.28
CA ILE A 188 13.14 3.16 -16.68
C ILE A 188 12.05 3.71 -17.62
N ALA A 189 10.77 3.46 -17.32
CA ALA A 189 9.67 3.98 -18.12
C ALA A 189 9.65 5.51 -18.16
N ALA A 190 9.81 6.16 -17.01
CA ALA A 190 9.87 7.61 -16.90
C ALA A 190 11.08 8.20 -17.63
N TYR A 191 12.24 7.54 -17.56
CA TYR A 191 13.46 7.96 -18.28
C TYR A 191 13.28 7.90 -19.81
N ILE A 192 12.74 6.80 -20.32
CA ILE A 192 12.45 6.63 -21.77
C ILE A 192 11.48 7.72 -22.27
N LEU A 193 10.40 7.95 -21.52
CA LEU A 193 9.44 9.00 -21.85
C LEU A 193 10.06 10.39 -21.76
N SER A 194 10.94 10.63 -20.79
CA SER A 194 11.64 11.91 -20.62
C SER A 194 12.58 12.23 -21.79
N ILE A 195 13.24 11.22 -22.35
CA ILE A 195 14.04 11.39 -23.57
C ILE A 195 13.13 11.74 -24.74
N ARG A 196 12.01 11.02 -24.92
CA ARG A 196 11.06 11.25 -26.04
C ARG A 196 10.43 12.65 -26.00
N HIS A 197 10.11 13.17 -24.83
CA HIS A 197 9.51 14.50 -24.66
C HIS A 197 10.55 15.60 -24.41
N ASN A 198 11.84 15.27 -24.43
CA ASN A 198 12.94 16.17 -24.19
C ASN A 198 12.84 17.00 -22.92
N TYR A 199 12.43 16.35 -21.81
CA TYR A 199 12.31 17.00 -20.52
C TYR A 199 13.68 17.45 -19.98
N PRO A 200 13.72 18.56 -19.18
CA PRO A 200 14.96 19.12 -18.69
C PRO A 200 15.64 18.19 -17.67
N SER A 201 16.95 18.38 -17.51
CA SER A 201 17.76 17.85 -16.42
C SER A 201 18.42 19.00 -15.67
N GLU A 202 18.67 18.81 -14.38
CA GLU A 202 19.41 19.78 -13.58
C GLU A 202 20.90 19.44 -13.58
N PRO A 203 21.80 20.44 -13.42
CA PRO A 203 23.21 20.13 -13.24
C PRO A 203 23.44 19.37 -11.93
N PHE A 204 24.42 18.46 -11.90
CA PHE A 204 24.77 17.76 -10.65
C PHE A 204 25.28 18.76 -9.61
N PRO A 205 24.67 18.82 -8.40
CA PRO A 205 24.98 19.85 -7.40
C PRO A 205 26.33 19.64 -6.69
N GLY A 206 26.99 18.52 -6.94
CA GLY A 206 28.25 18.13 -6.31
C GLY A 206 28.08 17.28 -5.05
N TRP A 207 29.10 16.48 -4.76
CA TRP A 207 29.09 15.53 -3.63
C TRP A 207 28.97 16.21 -2.25
N LYS A 208 29.40 17.47 -2.13
CA LYS A 208 29.27 18.25 -0.88
C LYS A 208 27.78 18.49 -0.55
N GLU A 209 26.97 18.85 -1.57
CA GLU A 209 25.54 19.10 -1.38
C GLU A 209 24.78 17.75 -1.15
N VAL A 210 25.19 16.68 -1.83
CA VAL A 210 24.68 15.32 -1.56
C VAL A 210 24.93 14.94 -0.10
N GLY A 211 26.15 15.15 0.41
CA GLY A 211 26.49 14.84 1.81
C GLY A 211 25.69 15.70 2.81
N ARG A 212 25.46 16.98 2.50
CA ARG A 212 24.65 17.86 3.32
C ARG A 212 23.18 17.42 3.37
N THR A 213 22.57 17.20 2.21
CA THR A 213 21.17 16.77 2.13
C THR A 213 20.97 15.37 2.71
N ALA A 214 21.95 14.47 2.59
CA ALA A 214 21.95 13.18 3.26
C ALA A 214 21.98 13.35 4.79
N GLY A 215 22.86 14.22 5.32
CA GLY A 215 22.90 14.53 6.75
C GLY A 215 21.58 15.04 7.30
N ASP A 216 20.85 15.84 6.51
CA ASP A 216 19.53 16.37 6.89
C ASP A 216 18.41 15.30 6.77
N ALA A 217 18.53 14.34 5.87
CA ALA A 217 17.49 13.35 5.59
C ALA A 217 17.64 12.04 6.40
N ILE A 218 18.89 11.60 6.66
CA ILE A 218 19.19 10.35 7.37
C ILE A 218 18.49 10.24 8.72
N PRO A 219 18.48 11.27 9.59
CA PRO A 219 17.77 11.16 10.86
C PRO A 219 16.28 10.86 10.68
N GLY A 220 15.62 11.43 9.65
CA GLY A 220 14.25 11.10 9.31
C GLY A 220 14.09 9.65 8.85
N PHE A 221 15.00 9.18 7.99
CA PHE A 221 14.99 7.79 7.52
C PHE A 221 15.25 6.76 8.63
N MET A 222 15.97 7.14 9.69
CA MET A 222 16.18 6.29 10.86
C MET A 222 14.88 5.84 11.54
N THR A 223 13.76 6.55 11.37
CA THR A 223 12.46 6.08 11.85
C THR A 223 12.09 4.73 11.22
N ALA A 224 12.23 4.61 9.89
CA ALA A 224 11.96 3.35 9.20
C ALA A 224 12.97 2.25 9.64
N VAL A 225 14.23 2.62 9.82
CA VAL A 225 15.27 1.70 10.30
C VAL A 225 14.96 1.20 11.71
N ILE A 226 14.49 2.04 12.61
CA ILE A 226 14.09 1.64 13.97
C ILE A 226 12.91 0.67 13.91
N ILE A 227 11.89 0.96 13.11
CA ILE A 227 10.70 0.12 13.00
C ILE A 227 11.08 -1.25 12.39
N VAL A 228 11.72 -1.25 11.23
CA VAL A 228 12.05 -2.47 10.50
C VAL A 228 13.17 -3.23 11.21
N GLY A 229 14.25 -2.56 11.56
CA GLY A 229 15.42 -3.16 12.23
C GLY A 229 15.09 -3.69 13.62
N GLY A 230 14.29 -2.95 14.40
CA GLY A 230 13.83 -3.41 15.72
C GLY A 230 13.00 -4.69 15.64
N THR A 231 12.12 -4.78 14.62
CA THR A 231 11.30 -5.97 14.39
C THR A 231 12.14 -7.15 13.86
N LEU A 232 13.10 -6.90 12.98
CA LEU A 232 13.95 -7.94 12.37
C LEU A 232 14.96 -8.52 13.34
N SER A 233 15.54 -7.68 14.20
CA SER A 233 16.49 -8.15 15.23
C SER A 233 15.83 -9.00 16.31
N GLY A 234 14.50 -9.07 16.36
CA GLY A 234 13.75 -9.75 17.42
C GLY A 234 13.84 -9.08 18.79
N VAL A 235 14.48 -7.90 18.88
CA VAL A 235 14.58 -7.11 20.12
C VAL A 235 13.22 -6.54 20.49
N PHE A 236 12.43 -6.13 19.49
CA PHE A 236 11.09 -5.57 19.67
C PHE A 236 10.06 -6.37 18.88
N THR A 237 8.85 -6.47 19.44
CA THR A 237 7.67 -6.87 18.69
C THR A 237 7.33 -5.80 17.63
N VAL A 238 6.48 -6.15 16.66
CA VAL A 238 6.01 -5.20 15.63
C VAL A 238 5.34 -3.97 16.26
N THR A 239 4.57 -4.19 17.33
CA THR A 239 3.87 -3.13 18.06
C THR A 239 4.85 -2.21 18.79
N GLU A 240 5.82 -2.78 19.50
CA GLU A 240 6.85 -2.01 20.20
C GLU A 240 7.72 -1.22 19.23
N SER A 241 8.14 -1.84 18.12
CA SER A 241 8.91 -1.16 17.07
C SER A 241 8.14 0.04 16.50
N GLY A 242 6.83 -0.10 16.28
CA GLY A 242 5.96 0.99 15.85
C GLY A 242 5.90 2.12 16.89
N ALA A 243 5.73 1.77 18.16
CA ALA A 243 5.69 2.75 19.26
C ALA A 243 7.01 3.51 19.39
N PHE A 244 8.16 2.80 19.35
CA PHE A 244 9.49 3.44 19.38
C PHE A 244 9.72 4.31 18.15
N GLY A 245 9.30 3.88 16.96
CA GLY A 245 9.35 4.67 15.73
C GLY A 245 8.53 5.96 15.84
N ALA A 246 7.32 5.89 16.38
CA ALA A 246 6.47 7.06 16.59
C ALA A 246 7.07 8.04 17.62
N ILE A 247 7.57 7.54 18.74
CA ILE A 247 8.26 8.36 19.77
C ILE A 247 9.49 9.02 19.15
N TYR A 248 10.31 8.27 18.42
CA TYR A 248 11.49 8.81 17.74
C TYR A 248 11.11 9.91 16.74
N ALA A 249 10.07 9.70 15.92
CA ALA A 249 9.60 10.70 14.97
C ALA A 249 9.15 12.01 15.66
N ILE A 250 8.43 11.90 16.78
CA ILE A 250 8.00 13.06 17.59
C ILE A 250 9.23 13.80 18.16
N LEU A 251 10.16 13.08 18.77
CA LEU A 251 11.38 13.69 19.34
C LEU A 251 12.23 14.36 18.27
N LEU A 252 12.42 13.69 17.13
CA LEU A 252 13.18 14.19 15.99
C LEU A 252 12.58 15.49 15.45
N THR A 253 11.28 15.51 15.19
CA THR A 253 10.59 16.65 14.57
C THR A 253 10.40 17.81 15.54
N THR A 254 10.30 17.55 16.83
CA THR A 254 10.12 18.57 17.88
C THR A 254 11.47 19.20 18.29
N PHE A 255 12.48 18.37 18.61
CA PHE A 255 13.73 18.86 19.22
C PHE A 255 14.84 19.08 18.20
N PHE A 256 15.01 18.17 17.26
CA PHE A 256 16.11 18.24 16.29
C PHE A 256 15.76 19.12 15.09
N TYR A 257 14.64 18.83 14.41
CA TYR A 257 14.21 19.63 13.27
C TYR A 257 13.45 20.89 13.65
N ARG A 258 12.85 20.93 14.82
CA ARG A 258 12.06 22.07 15.35
C ARG A 258 10.98 22.51 14.36
N SER A 259 10.42 21.57 13.64
CA SER A 259 9.45 21.79 12.56
C SER A 259 8.02 21.41 12.94
N LEU A 260 7.84 20.62 14.00
CA LEU A 260 6.52 20.19 14.47
C LEU A 260 5.89 21.28 15.33
N THR A 261 4.87 21.96 14.78
CA THR A 261 4.06 22.91 15.55
C THR A 261 2.95 22.16 16.32
N TRP A 262 2.37 22.81 17.34
CA TRP A 262 1.23 22.24 18.07
C TRP A 262 0.05 21.94 17.14
N GLN A 263 -0.24 22.82 16.19
CA GLN A 263 -1.29 22.63 15.21
C GLN A 263 -1.01 21.42 14.30
N SER A 264 0.23 21.29 13.79
CA SER A 264 0.66 20.13 12.98
C SER A 264 0.57 18.82 13.78
N PHE A 265 0.93 18.84 15.06
CA PHE A 265 0.80 17.70 15.94
C PHE A 265 -0.66 17.26 16.12
N ILE A 266 -1.57 18.18 16.40
CA ILE A 266 -3.02 17.86 16.49
C ILE A 266 -3.56 17.34 15.18
N THR A 267 -3.13 17.90 14.03
CA THR A 267 -3.51 17.40 12.72
C THR A 267 -3.03 15.96 12.50
N ALA A 268 -1.80 15.65 12.87
CA ALA A 268 -1.24 14.31 12.77
C ALA A 268 -2.00 13.31 13.68
N ILE A 269 -2.31 13.68 14.93
CA ILE A 269 -3.12 12.84 15.81
C ILE A 269 -4.52 12.61 15.24
N THR A 270 -5.17 13.65 14.72
CA THR A 270 -6.52 13.53 14.15
C THR A 270 -6.50 12.63 12.90
N GLY A 271 -5.49 12.77 12.03
CA GLY A 271 -5.27 11.90 10.88
C GLY A 271 -5.08 10.44 11.31
N THR A 272 -4.24 10.22 12.31
CA THR A 272 -4.00 8.90 12.89
C THR A 272 -5.28 8.25 13.43
N VAL A 273 -6.05 8.97 14.25
CA VAL A 273 -7.31 8.48 14.82
C VAL A 273 -8.30 8.13 13.69
N ARG A 274 -8.44 9.01 12.70
CA ARG A 274 -9.34 8.79 11.57
C ARG A 274 -8.97 7.53 10.78
N THR A 275 -7.71 7.41 10.38
CA THR A 275 -7.21 6.27 9.59
C THR A 275 -7.31 4.97 10.39
N THR A 276 -6.87 4.97 11.64
CA THR A 276 -6.94 3.79 12.51
C THR A 276 -8.37 3.33 12.74
N SER A 277 -9.30 4.26 13.04
CA SER A 277 -10.71 3.93 13.25
C SER A 277 -11.35 3.31 12.00
N MET A 278 -11.05 3.86 10.82
CA MET A 278 -11.55 3.29 9.56
C MET A 278 -11.06 1.85 9.35
N VAL A 279 -9.78 1.60 9.59
CA VAL A 279 -9.18 0.25 9.44
C VAL A 279 -9.75 -0.71 10.49
N MET A 280 -9.90 -0.28 11.75
CA MET A 280 -10.43 -1.15 12.82
C MET A 280 -11.88 -1.55 12.59
N ILE A 281 -12.76 -0.61 12.19
CA ILE A 281 -14.16 -0.93 11.83
C ILE A 281 -14.21 -1.90 10.66
N LEU A 282 -13.35 -1.68 9.67
CA LEU A 282 -13.27 -2.54 8.50
C LEU A 282 -12.85 -3.96 8.87
N ILE A 283 -11.82 -4.13 9.72
CA ILE A 283 -11.37 -5.44 10.23
C ILE A 283 -12.49 -6.11 11.04
N ALA A 284 -13.18 -5.37 11.90
CA ALA A 284 -14.28 -5.88 12.71
C ALA A 284 -15.36 -6.56 11.85
N PHE A 285 -15.91 -5.84 10.89
CA PHE A 285 -16.97 -6.39 10.05
C PHE A 285 -16.47 -7.39 9.01
N ALA A 286 -15.25 -7.20 8.49
CA ALA A 286 -14.62 -8.19 7.61
C ALA A 286 -14.43 -9.54 8.31
N SER A 287 -14.13 -9.59 9.60
CA SER A 287 -14.01 -10.83 10.36
C SER A 287 -15.33 -11.60 10.43
N SER A 288 -16.47 -10.88 10.61
CA SER A 288 -17.79 -11.50 10.57
C SER A 288 -18.13 -12.02 9.17
N PHE A 289 -17.81 -11.24 8.14
CA PHE A 289 -18.02 -11.59 6.74
C PHE A 289 -17.17 -12.80 6.32
N ALA A 290 -15.88 -12.80 6.67
CA ALA A 290 -14.95 -13.90 6.37
C ALA A 290 -15.34 -15.21 7.07
N TYR A 291 -15.89 -15.13 8.28
CA TYR A 291 -16.44 -16.32 8.96
C TYR A 291 -17.56 -16.98 8.15
N LEU A 292 -18.48 -16.20 7.59
CA LEU A 292 -19.55 -16.73 6.73
C LEU A 292 -19.02 -17.27 5.41
N LEU A 293 -18.02 -16.61 4.80
CA LEU A 293 -17.37 -17.15 3.60
C LEU A 293 -16.74 -18.53 3.86
N ALA A 294 -16.11 -18.70 5.02
CA ALA A 294 -15.55 -19.98 5.44
C ALA A 294 -16.65 -21.01 5.72
N LEU A 295 -17.73 -20.63 6.41
CA LEU A 295 -18.89 -21.48 6.70
C LEU A 295 -19.53 -22.01 5.41
N TYR A 296 -19.67 -21.16 4.40
CA TYR A 296 -20.21 -21.53 3.08
C TYR A 296 -19.19 -22.20 2.15
N GLN A 297 -17.97 -22.45 2.65
CA GLN A 297 -16.88 -23.08 1.89
C GLN A 297 -16.55 -22.35 0.57
N VAL A 298 -16.68 -21.01 0.55
CA VAL A 298 -16.42 -20.21 -0.65
C VAL A 298 -15.00 -20.42 -1.19
N PRO A 299 -13.93 -20.45 -0.34
CA PRO A 299 -12.57 -20.70 -0.84
C PRO A 299 -12.44 -22.03 -1.60
N ALA A 300 -13.02 -23.12 -1.05
CA ALA A 300 -12.97 -24.45 -1.68
C ALA A 300 -13.73 -24.45 -3.01
N ARG A 301 -14.96 -23.93 -3.03
CA ARG A 301 -15.76 -23.85 -4.28
C ARG A 301 -15.09 -23.02 -5.36
N LEU A 302 -14.43 -21.92 -4.98
CA LEU A 302 -13.71 -21.11 -5.94
C LEU A 302 -12.44 -21.81 -6.44
N SER A 303 -11.75 -22.55 -5.56
CA SER A 303 -10.63 -23.40 -5.95
C SER A 303 -11.04 -24.43 -6.99
N ASP A 304 -12.12 -25.16 -6.73
CA ASP A 304 -12.65 -26.18 -7.64
C ASP A 304 -13.05 -25.55 -8.99
N ALA A 305 -13.69 -24.38 -8.97
CA ALA A 305 -14.05 -23.66 -10.18
C ALA A 305 -12.84 -23.25 -11.01
N LEU A 306 -11.77 -22.75 -10.36
CA LEU A 306 -10.54 -22.35 -11.05
C LEU A 306 -9.81 -23.56 -11.64
N VAL A 307 -9.71 -24.67 -10.90
CA VAL A 307 -9.10 -25.91 -11.39
C VAL A 307 -9.91 -26.51 -12.55
N THR A 308 -11.24 -26.37 -12.55
CA THR A 308 -12.07 -26.80 -13.70
C THR A 308 -11.72 -26.06 -15.00
N ILE A 309 -11.24 -24.78 -14.89
CA ILE A 309 -10.83 -23.99 -16.07
C ILE A 309 -9.44 -24.39 -16.55
N SER A 310 -8.50 -24.66 -15.63
CA SER A 310 -7.13 -25.06 -15.97
C SER A 310 -6.45 -25.78 -14.81
N ASP A 311 -5.71 -26.85 -15.15
CA ASP A 311 -4.83 -27.53 -14.18
C ASP A 311 -3.44 -26.91 -14.07
N ASN A 312 -3.14 -25.90 -14.90
CA ASN A 312 -1.82 -25.26 -14.92
C ASN A 312 -1.72 -24.17 -13.84
N PRO A 313 -0.83 -24.32 -12.83
CA PRO A 313 -0.63 -23.34 -11.77
C PRO A 313 -0.36 -21.92 -12.28
N ILE A 314 0.37 -21.79 -13.39
CA ILE A 314 0.70 -20.50 -13.98
C ILE A 314 -0.57 -19.76 -14.42
N ILE A 315 -1.49 -20.46 -15.06
CA ILE A 315 -2.76 -19.92 -15.55
C ILE A 315 -3.66 -19.54 -14.37
N ILE A 316 -3.74 -20.40 -13.34
CA ILE A 316 -4.56 -20.11 -12.15
C ILE A 316 -4.03 -18.86 -11.42
N LEU A 317 -2.72 -18.73 -11.22
CA LEU A 317 -2.13 -17.54 -10.60
C LEU A 317 -2.37 -16.28 -11.46
N LEU A 318 -2.33 -16.40 -12.78
CA LEU A 318 -2.68 -15.29 -13.67
C LEU A 318 -4.14 -14.88 -13.52
N MET A 319 -5.05 -15.86 -13.44
CA MET A 319 -6.48 -15.60 -13.22
C MET A 319 -6.71 -14.92 -11.88
N ILE A 320 -6.04 -15.35 -10.81
CA ILE A 320 -6.08 -14.69 -9.49
C ILE A 320 -5.61 -13.24 -9.61
N ASN A 321 -4.50 -12.99 -10.32
CA ASN A 321 -4.01 -11.63 -10.55
C ASN A 321 -5.03 -10.75 -11.29
N VAL A 322 -5.68 -11.28 -12.33
CA VAL A 322 -6.70 -10.54 -13.08
C VAL A 322 -7.92 -10.23 -12.20
N ILE A 323 -8.39 -11.21 -11.42
CA ILE A 323 -9.51 -11.01 -10.50
C ILE A 323 -9.17 -9.95 -9.44
N LEU A 324 -8.00 -10.05 -8.81
CA LEU A 324 -7.55 -9.08 -7.81
C LEU A 324 -7.42 -7.67 -8.41
N LEU A 325 -6.91 -7.56 -9.64
CA LEU A 325 -6.80 -6.28 -10.33
C LEU A 325 -8.17 -5.65 -10.57
N ILE A 326 -9.13 -6.43 -11.09
CA ILE A 326 -10.52 -5.96 -11.34
C ILE A 326 -11.17 -5.51 -10.01
N LEU A 327 -11.03 -6.29 -8.96
CA LEU A 327 -11.56 -5.93 -7.64
C LEU A 327 -10.87 -4.68 -7.08
N GLY A 328 -9.55 -4.56 -7.26
CA GLY A 328 -8.75 -3.40 -6.84
C GLY A 328 -9.13 -2.10 -7.52
N MET A 329 -9.69 -2.17 -8.74
CA MET A 329 -10.23 -0.99 -9.44
C MET A 329 -11.50 -0.43 -8.80
N ILE A 330 -12.24 -1.25 -8.03
CA ILE A 330 -13.59 -0.91 -7.55
C ILE A 330 -13.59 -0.61 -6.06
N MET A 331 -12.76 -1.30 -5.28
CA MET A 331 -12.83 -1.28 -3.82
C MET A 331 -11.51 -0.82 -3.20
N ASP A 332 -11.61 -0.38 -1.93
CA ASP A 332 -10.44 -0.04 -1.13
C ASP A 332 -9.55 -1.26 -0.84
N MET A 333 -8.24 -1.02 -0.81
CA MET A 333 -7.22 -2.05 -0.65
C MET A 333 -7.35 -2.83 0.67
N ALA A 334 -7.58 -2.16 1.79
CA ALA A 334 -7.66 -2.81 3.09
C ALA A 334 -8.86 -3.78 3.15
N ALA A 335 -10.00 -3.40 2.56
CA ALA A 335 -11.16 -4.26 2.43
C ALA A 335 -10.84 -5.51 1.60
N LEU A 336 -10.17 -5.34 0.47
CA LEU A 336 -9.82 -6.45 -0.41
C LEU A 336 -8.80 -7.39 0.21
N ILE A 337 -7.82 -6.87 0.94
CA ILE A 337 -6.88 -7.72 1.70
C ILE A 337 -7.66 -8.63 2.65
N LEU A 338 -8.61 -8.08 3.41
CA LEU A 338 -9.38 -8.85 4.41
C LEU A 338 -10.33 -9.87 3.79
N ILE A 339 -10.94 -9.55 2.64
CA ILE A 339 -11.89 -10.44 1.95
C ILE A 339 -11.15 -11.51 1.13
N CYS A 340 -10.18 -11.08 0.34
CA CYS A 340 -9.55 -11.92 -0.67
C CYS A 340 -8.41 -12.80 -0.11
N THR A 341 -7.74 -12.38 0.97
CA THR A 341 -6.65 -13.18 1.56
C THR A 341 -7.12 -14.58 1.99
N PRO A 342 -8.16 -14.75 2.82
CA PRO A 342 -8.59 -16.08 3.24
C PRO A 342 -9.08 -16.95 2.08
N ILE A 343 -9.51 -16.33 0.98
CA ILE A 343 -9.99 -17.05 -0.21
C ILE A 343 -8.81 -17.51 -1.08
N PHE A 344 -8.02 -16.55 -1.58
CA PHE A 344 -7.00 -16.84 -2.59
C PHE A 344 -5.69 -17.39 -2.01
N LEU A 345 -5.36 -17.09 -0.74
CA LEU A 345 -4.18 -17.65 -0.08
C LEU A 345 -4.24 -19.17 0.03
N LEU A 346 -5.44 -19.71 0.30
CA LEU A 346 -5.63 -21.16 0.37
C LEU A 346 -5.34 -21.80 -1.00
N ILE A 347 -5.84 -21.20 -2.07
CA ILE A 347 -5.62 -21.67 -3.44
C ILE A 347 -4.14 -21.56 -3.81
N ALA A 348 -3.51 -20.42 -3.55
CA ALA A 348 -2.09 -20.18 -3.84
C ALA A 348 -1.17 -21.18 -3.11
N LYS A 349 -1.47 -21.49 -1.82
CA LYS A 349 -0.78 -22.55 -1.07
C LYS A 349 -0.92 -23.92 -1.71
N GLY A 350 -2.13 -24.26 -2.18
CA GLY A 350 -2.38 -25.53 -2.88
C GLY A 350 -1.58 -25.65 -4.19
N LEU A 351 -1.25 -24.52 -4.83
CA LEU A 351 -0.40 -24.44 -6.02
C LEU A 351 1.11 -24.39 -5.70
N GLY A 352 1.51 -24.46 -4.43
CA GLY A 352 2.91 -24.42 -4.00
C GLY A 352 3.50 -23.01 -3.85
N MET A 353 2.70 -21.95 -3.91
CA MET A 353 3.16 -20.60 -3.70
C MET A 353 3.35 -20.30 -2.21
N ASP A 354 4.50 -19.69 -1.85
CA ASP A 354 4.76 -19.28 -0.47
C ASP A 354 3.78 -18.17 -0.04
N PRO A 355 3.22 -18.27 1.17
CA PRO A 355 2.28 -17.27 1.70
C PRO A 355 2.83 -15.83 1.75
N THR A 356 4.12 -15.68 2.01
CA THR A 356 4.77 -14.37 2.05
C THR A 356 4.89 -13.78 0.66
N GLN A 357 5.27 -14.60 -0.34
CA GLN A 357 5.29 -14.21 -1.75
C GLN A 357 3.90 -13.79 -2.23
N PHE A 358 2.86 -14.60 -1.90
CA PHE A 358 1.47 -14.28 -2.23
C PHE A 358 1.05 -12.93 -1.65
N GLY A 359 1.44 -12.63 -0.39
CA GLY A 359 1.16 -11.36 0.24
C GLY A 359 1.73 -10.17 -0.54
N ILE A 360 2.99 -10.23 -0.93
CA ILE A 360 3.62 -9.16 -1.70
C ILE A 360 3.00 -9.03 -3.09
N MET A 361 2.75 -10.15 -3.78
CA MET A 361 2.03 -10.16 -5.06
C MET A 361 0.68 -9.46 -4.94
N MET A 362 -0.12 -9.81 -3.92
CA MET A 362 -1.43 -9.24 -3.69
C MET A 362 -1.36 -7.74 -3.41
N LEU A 363 -0.43 -7.30 -2.56
CA LEU A 363 -0.23 -5.88 -2.24
C LEU A 363 0.14 -5.06 -3.47
N MET A 364 1.04 -5.56 -4.33
CA MET A 364 1.41 -4.90 -5.58
C MET A 364 0.25 -4.83 -6.56
N ASN A 365 -0.50 -5.93 -6.68
CA ASN A 365 -1.65 -6.04 -7.59
C ASN A 365 -2.76 -5.06 -7.19
N LEU A 366 -3.17 -5.07 -5.92
CA LEU A 366 -4.18 -4.16 -5.40
C LEU A 366 -3.71 -2.70 -5.47
N GLY A 367 -2.41 -2.45 -5.24
CA GLY A 367 -1.81 -1.13 -5.41
C GLY A 367 -1.96 -0.61 -6.85
N LEU A 368 -1.74 -1.46 -7.85
CA LEU A 368 -2.01 -1.12 -9.25
C LEU A 368 -3.50 -0.85 -9.49
N GLY A 369 -4.38 -1.64 -8.87
CA GLY A 369 -5.83 -1.42 -8.90
C GLY A 369 -6.22 -0.02 -8.39
N LEU A 370 -5.64 0.45 -7.28
CA LEU A 370 -5.87 1.80 -6.76
C LEU A 370 -5.48 2.93 -7.73
N CYS A 371 -4.62 2.65 -8.69
CA CYS A 371 -4.21 3.59 -9.72
C CYS A 371 -5.04 3.46 -11.01
N THR A 372 -6.00 2.53 -11.06
CA THR A 372 -6.73 2.16 -12.29
C THR A 372 -8.23 2.47 -12.15
N PRO A 373 -8.89 3.08 -13.17
CA PRO A 373 -10.33 3.28 -13.17
C PRO A 373 -11.10 1.94 -13.08
N PRO A 374 -12.39 1.92 -12.63
CA PRO A 374 -13.30 3.09 -12.54
C PRO A 374 -13.20 3.92 -11.26
N VAL A 375 -12.80 3.32 -10.13
CA VAL A 375 -12.69 4.10 -8.87
C VAL A 375 -11.28 4.65 -8.69
N GLY A 376 -10.23 3.79 -8.64
CA GLY A 376 -8.83 4.20 -8.59
C GLY A 376 -8.52 5.35 -7.62
N THR A 377 -8.64 5.14 -6.31
CA THR A 377 -8.53 6.21 -5.30
C THR A 377 -7.24 7.03 -5.41
N CYS A 378 -6.12 6.37 -5.71
CA CYS A 378 -4.84 7.05 -5.94
C CYS A 378 -4.87 7.93 -7.19
N LEU A 379 -5.51 7.45 -8.27
CA LEU A 379 -5.64 8.21 -9.51
C LEU A 379 -6.51 9.46 -9.29
N PHE A 380 -7.63 9.33 -8.57
CA PHE A 380 -8.49 10.47 -8.23
C PHE A 380 -7.74 11.53 -7.41
N VAL A 381 -7.04 11.12 -6.36
CA VAL A 381 -6.26 12.06 -5.53
C VAL A 381 -5.15 12.72 -6.35
N GLY A 382 -4.43 11.97 -7.18
CA GLY A 382 -3.40 12.51 -8.04
C GLY A 382 -3.93 13.52 -9.07
N CYS A 383 -5.08 13.22 -9.70
CA CYS A 383 -5.76 14.15 -10.61
C CYS A 383 -6.24 15.42 -9.90
N ALA A 384 -6.73 15.30 -8.66
CA ALA A 384 -7.12 16.46 -7.84
C ALA A 384 -5.91 17.34 -7.50
N VAL A 385 -4.81 16.75 -7.06
CA VAL A 385 -3.54 17.46 -6.80
C VAL A 385 -3.00 18.12 -8.08
N GLY A 386 -3.04 17.37 -9.17
CA GLY A 386 -2.59 17.86 -10.47
C GLY A 386 -3.55 18.81 -11.17
N LYS A 387 -4.77 18.98 -10.67
CA LYS A 387 -5.84 19.79 -11.30
C LYS A 387 -6.04 19.44 -12.77
N ILE A 388 -6.09 18.12 -13.07
CA ILE A 388 -6.37 17.58 -14.41
C ILE A 388 -7.56 16.63 -14.35
N LYS A 389 -8.14 16.35 -15.51
CA LYS A 389 -9.21 15.35 -15.61
C LYS A 389 -8.62 13.94 -15.67
N ILE A 390 -9.38 12.95 -15.19
CA ILE A 390 -8.97 11.54 -15.20
C ILE A 390 -8.72 11.04 -16.63
N GLU A 391 -9.57 11.45 -17.57
CA GLU A 391 -9.45 11.08 -18.98
C GLU A 391 -8.12 11.58 -19.60
N GLU A 392 -7.60 12.70 -19.09
CA GLU A 392 -6.32 13.26 -19.52
C GLU A 392 -5.16 12.41 -18.99
N ALA A 393 -5.18 12.05 -17.69
CA ALA A 393 -4.20 11.16 -17.10
C ALA A 393 -4.16 9.79 -17.78
N MET A 394 -5.33 9.22 -18.09
CA MET A 394 -5.47 7.90 -18.70
C MET A 394 -4.84 7.79 -20.08
N LYS A 395 -4.73 8.87 -20.84
CA LYS A 395 -4.12 8.85 -22.19
C LYS A 395 -2.65 8.47 -22.17
N SER A 396 -1.93 8.75 -21.09
CA SER A 396 -0.47 8.61 -21.00
C SER A 396 0.02 7.71 -19.86
N ILE A 397 -0.87 7.08 -19.09
CA ILE A 397 -0.50 6.25 -17.94
C ILE A 397 0.01 4.85 -18.32
N TRP A 398 -0.34 4.35 -19.51
CA TRP A 398 -0.09 2.98 -19.94
C TRP A 398 1.36 2.50 -19.82
N PRO A 399 2.41 3.28 -20.15
CA PRO A 399 3.79 2.84 -19.98
C PRO A 399 4.14 2.53 -18.53
N PHE A 400 3.55 3.27 -17.58
CA PHE A 400 3.75 3.03 -16.16
C PHE A 400 3.01 1.78 -15.68
N TYR A 401 1.79 1.53 -16.18
CA TYR A 401 1.08 0.28 -15.90
C TYR A 401 1.85 -0.93 -16.41
N LEU A 402 2.39 -0.88 -17.61
CA LEU A 402 3.21 -1.96 -18.16
C LEU A 402 4.47 -2.20 -17.33
N ALA A 403 5.10 -1.14 -16.81
CA ALA A 403 6.25 -1.26 -15.94
C ALA A 403 5.91 -1.97 -14.62
N ILE A 404 4.78 -1.61 -13.98
CA ILE A 404 4.31 -2.26 -12.74
C ILE A 404 3.87 -3.69 -13.01
N LEU A 405 3.13 -3.95 -14.11
CA LEU A 405 2.71 -5.30 -14.50
C LEU A 405 3.91 -6.20 -14.75
N GLY A 406 4.97 -5.69 -15.38
CA GLY A 406 6.22 -6.44 -15.57
C GLY A 406 6.85 -6.84 -14.22
N ALA A 407 6.93 -5.90 -13.27
CA ALA A 407 7.41 -6.19 -11.92
C ALA A 407 6.49 -7.18 -11.18
N LEU A 408 5.16 -7.04 -11.31
CA LEU A 408 4.17 -7.93 -10.71
C LEU A 408 4.28 -9.36 -11.25
N ILE A 409 4.48 -9.52 -12.56
CA ILE A 409 4.71 -10.83 -13.18
C ILE A 409 5.97 -11.49 -12.61
N LEU A 410 7.06 -10.75 -12.49
CA LEU A 410 8.29 -11.26 -11.88
C LEU A 410 8.07 -11.69 -10.42
N VAL A 411 7.37 -10.89 -9.62
CA VAL A 411 7.04 -11.23 -8.22
C VAL A 411 6.13 -12.46 -8.14
N THR A 412 5.21 -12.61 -9.08
CA THR A 412 4.27 -13.74 -9.10
C THR A 412 4.98 -15.06 -9.41
N TYR A 413 5.84 -15.07 -10.43
CA TYR A 413 6.40 -16.32 -10.98
C TYR A 413 7.84 -16.61 -10.58
N VAL A 414 8.56 -15.63 -9.99
CA VAL A 414 9.94 -15.82 -9.55
C VAL A 414 10.02 -15.68 -8.02
N PRO A 415 9.92 -16.78 -7.25
CA PRO A 415 9.92 -16.74 -5.78
C PRO A 415 11.13 -16.03 -5.20
N ALA A 416 12.29 -16.15 -5.83
CA ALA A 416 13.52 -15.52 -5.37
C ALA A 416 13.41 -13.99 -5.23
N VAL A 417 12.59 -13.33 -6.04
CA VAL A 417 12.40 -11.87 -5.97
C VAL A 417 11.83 -11.43 -4.62
N SER A 418 10.92 -12.21 -4.05
CA SER A 418 10.31 -11.91 -2.74
C SER A 418 10.96 -12.65 -1.59
N LEU A 419 11.49 -13.87 -1.82
CA LEU A 419 11.89 -14.77 -0.75
C LEU A 419 13.41 -14.79 -0.52
N TRP A 420 14.22 -14.24 -1.44
CA TRP A 420 15.67 -14.24 -1.28
C TRP A 420 16.13 -13.47 -0.02
N LEU A 421 15.63 -12.25 0.17
CA LEU A 421 16.00 -11.45 1.34
C LEU A 421 15.51 -12.08 2.66
N PRO A 422 14.24 -12.55 2.79
CA PRO A 422 13.80 -13.30 3.98
C PRO A 422 14.57 -14.59 4.26
N SER A 423 15.15 -15.23 3.24
CA SER A 423 15.92 -16.48 3.44
C SER A 423 17.30 -16.28 4.06
N LEU A 424 17.77 -15.02 4.16
CA LEU A 424 19.05 -14.68 4.79
C LEU A 424 18.93 -14.44 6.31
N PHE A 425 17.70 -14.35 6.82
CA PHE A 425 17.35 -14.10 8.22
C PHE A 425 16.40 -15.18 8.76
#